data_d951dac09ecc9e9655cfbd102dc0e4de
#
_entry.id   d951dac09ecc9e9655cfbd102dc0e4de
#
_cell.length_a   1.000
_cell.length_b   1.000
_cell.length_c   1.000
_cell.angle_alpha   90.00
_cell.angle_beta   90.00
_cell.angle_gamma   90.00
#
_symmetry.space_group_name_H-M   'P 1'
#
loop_
_entity.id
_entity.type
_entity.pdbx_description
1 polymer ?
#
loop_
_entity_poly.entity_id
_entity_poly.type
_entity_poly.pdbx_seq_one_letter_code
_entity_poly.pdbx_strand_id
1 'polypeptide(L)'
;MKDFPTFSEAVHLFLMDTKLTKREGTYRFYAYYLSRMLPKLGTLALHDIKPITMTHFIYDLKQVHPFMKAATVNKFITVFKACFRFHMPYPFRYRKLKEDIAHIPLVDSQTISKIFTYYRQHLNNPRMVRNFLLYALLLDTGLRINELLHVQWDDVNLLQRSLTVMLSKDHHQRYLFFTPATLQLFFTLQQRVTSKQGYIFIDYQTHQRLCVSSIETITQRLMKTLDIQYSISPHKWRHTFATRFLTQGGNLEVLRLLLGHHNLRITQKYLHVSHNQLQTEYRRVMDSASHREATMTTEDSHPSLKEE
;
A
#
# COMPACT_ATOMS: atom_id res chain seq x y z
N MET A 1 18.84 -45.58 4.56
CA MET A 1 17.90 -44.57 5.09
C MET A 1 18.14 -43.30 4.32
N LYS A 2 17.10 -42.64 3.80
CA LYS A 2 17.32 -41.29 3.22
C LYS A 2 17.57 -40.33 4.39
N ASP A 3 18.81 -39.82 4.50
CA ASP A 3 19.12 -38.80 5.48
C ASP A 3 18.34 -37.53 5.10
N PHE A 4 17.34 -37.20 5.89
CA PHE A 4 16.61 -35.96 5.74
C PHE A 4 17.43 -34.81 6.33
N PRO A 5 17.47 -33.63 5.68
CA PRO A 5 18.24 -32.51 6.17
C PRO A 5 17.72 -32.05 7.54
N THR A 6 18.61 -31.53 8.36
CA THR A 6 18.25 -30.73 9.53
C THR A 6 17.45 -29.49 9.09
N PHE A 7 16.69 -28.90 9.99
CA PHE A 7 15.97 -27.67 9.66
C PHE A 7 16.93 -26.54 9.26
N SER A 8 18.13 -26.49 9.83
CA SER A 8 19.16 -25.50 9.46
C SER A 8 19.62 -25.68 8.02
N GLU A 9 19.94 -26.89 7.58
CA GLU A 9 20.32 -27.20 6.21
C GLU A 9 19.16 -26.95 5.23
N ALA A 10 17.95 -27.34 5.61
CA ALA A 10 16.77 -27.09 4.82
C ALA A 10 16.50 -25.59 4.60
N VAL A 11 16.65 -24.77 5.64
CA VAL A 11 16.54 -23.32 5.57
C VAL A 11 17.60 -22.73 4.65
N HIS A 12 18.84 -23.20 4.74
CA HIS A 12 19.93 -22.72 3.90
C HIS A 12 19.62 -22.94 2.43
N LEU A 13 19.28 -24.16 2.03
CA LEU A 13 18.95 -24.51 0.65
C LEU A 13 17.71 -23.77 0.13
N PHE A 14 16.66 -23.67 0.95
CA PHE A 14 15.45 -22.93 0.59
C PHE A 14 15.72 -21.43 0.37
N LEU A 15 16.56 -20.83 1.21
CA LEU A 15 16.91 -19.41 1.06
C LEU A 15 17.82 -19.17 -0.15
N MET A 16 18.72 -20.09 -0.48
CA MET A 16 19.51 -20.04 -1.72
C MET A 16 18.59 -20.03 -2.95
N ASP A 17 17.67 -21.00 -3.06
CA ASP A 17 16.69 -21.06 -4.15
C ASP A 17 15.84 -19.78 -4.19
N THR A 18 15.33 -19.35 -3.04
CA THR A 18 14.49 -18.15 -2.95
C THR A 18 15.23 -16.90 -3.40
N LYS A 19 16.53 -16.78 -3.12
CA LYS A 19 17.35 -15.66 -3.56
C LYS A 19 17.52 -15.62 -5.08
N LEU A 20 17.59 -16.77 -5.71
CA LEU A 20 17.72 -16.90 -7.17
C LEU A 20 16.37 -16.73 -7.90
N THR A 21 15.28 -17.23 -7.31
CA THR A 21 13.99 -17.37 -8.02
C THR A 21 12.95 -16.34 -7.63
N LYS A 22 13.11 -15.64 -6.50
CA LYS A 22 12.11 -14.70 -5.98
C LYS A 22 12.66 -13.27 -5.93
N ARG A 23 11.74 -12.31 -5.74
CA ARG A 23 12.12 -10.92 -5.53
C ARG A 23 12.81 -10.75 -4.16
N GLU A 24 13.72 -9.79 -4.08
CA GLU A 24 14.48 -9.47 -2.89
C GLU A 24 13.60 -9.30 -1.62
N GLY A 25 12.44 -8.63 -1.75
CA GLY A 25 11.50 -8.48 -0.63
C GLY A 25 10.93 -9.81 -0.12
N THR A 26 10.72 -10.79 -1.00
CA THR A 26 10.27 -12.15 -0.62
C THR A 26 11.39 -12.91 0.08
N TYR A 27 12.61 -12.82 -0.44
CA TYR A 27 13.78 -13.40 0.20
C TYR A 27 13.97 -12.87 1.63
N ARG A 28 13.98 -11.52 1.81
CA ARG A 28 14.12 -10.88 3.12
C ARG A 28 13.00 -11.28 4.09
N PHE A 29 11.78 -11.39 3.58
CA PHE A 29 10.65 -11.85 4.37
C PHE A 29 10.86 -13.28 4.88
N TYR A 30 11.26 -14.20 4.03
CA TYR A 30 11.53 -15.60 4.44
C TYR A 30 12.73 -15.67 5.38
N ALA A 31 13.83 -15.02 5.04
CA ALA A 31 15.05 -15.01 5.87
C ALA A 31 14.75 -14.51 7.29
N TYR A 32 13.98 -13.42 7.43
CA TYR A 32 13.60 -12.84 8.72
C TYR A 32 12.84 -13.83 9.62
N TYR A 33 11.85 -14.55 9.09
CA TYR A 33 11.05 -15.47 9.89
C TYR A 33 11.80 -16.76 10.17
N LEU A 34 12.52 -17.30 9.19
CA LEU A 34 13.28 -18.56 9.35
C LEU A 34 14.45 -18.40 10.32
N SER A 35 15.21 -17.28 10.26
CA SER A 35 16.31 -17.04 11.21
C SER A 35 15.85 -17.05 12.68
N ARG A 36 14.61 -16.62 12.97
CA ARG A 36 14.04 -16.65 14.32
C ARG A 36 13.56 -18.03 14.76
N MET A 37 13.42 -18.96 13.84
CA MET A 37 13.07 -20.36 14.14
C MET A 37 14.31 -21.23 14.36
N LEU A 38 15.44 -20.89 13.76
CA LEU A 38 16.69 -21.65 13.83
C LEU A 38 17.17 -21.95 15.26
N PRO A 39 17.16 -21.03 16.24
CA PRO A 39 17.67 -21.31 17.58
C PRO A 39 16.94 -22.48 18.29
N LYS A 40 15.67 -22.72 17.94
CA LYS A 40 14.85 -23.78 18.56
C LYS A 40 14.68 -25.02 17.69
N LEU A 41 14.64 -24.86 16.39
CA LEU A 41 14.32 -25.94 15.46
C LEU A 41 15.52 -26.39 14.62
N GLY A 42 16.60 -25.63 14.59
CA GLY A 42 17.72 -25.79 13.63
C GLY A 42 18.38 -27.16 13.64
N THR A 43 18.52 -27.80 14.79
CA THR A 43 19.16 -29.11 14.96
C THR A 43 18.23 -30.28 14.71
N LEU A 44 16.92 -30.06 14.63
CA LEU A 44 15.95 -31.12 14.39
C LEU A 44 15.96 -31.53 12.93
N ALA A 45 15.87 -32.83 12.65
CA ALA A 45 15.65 -33.29 11.29
C ALA A 45 14.27 -32.80 10.81
N LEU A 46 14.19 -32.34 9.55
CA LEU A 46 13.00 -31.67 9.03
C LEU A 46 11.74 -32.55 9.12
N HIS A 47 11.88 -33.86 8.93
CA HIS A 47 10.78 -34.82 9.02
C HIS A 47 10.29 -35.09 10.47
N ASP A 48 11.11 -34.76 11.48
CA ASP A 48 10.77 -34.93 12.90
C ASP A 48 10.04 -33.69 13.44
N ILE A 49 10.04 -32.58 12.71
CA ILE A 49 9.24 -31.43 13.09
C ILE A 49 7.77 -31.68 12.80
N LYS A 50 7.06 -32.07 13.85
CA LYS A 50 5.62 -32.40 13.81
C LYS A 50 4.75 -31.23 14.26
N PRO A 51 3.42 -31.30 14.08
CA PRO A 51 2.52 -30.25 14.57
C PRO A 51 2.73 -29.85 16.02
N ILE A 52 3.01 -30.83 16.90
CA ILE A 52 3.28 -30.60 18.33
C ILE A 52 4.56 -29.75 18.53
N THR A 53 5.62 -30.04 17.77
CA THR A 53 6.86 -29.26 17.80
C THR A 53 6.61 -27.78 17.46
N MET A 54 5.78 -27.54 16.43
CA MET A 54 5.37 -26.19 16.05
C MET A 54 4.51 -25.53 17.13
N THR A 55 3.66 -26.30 17.82
CA THR A 55 2.87 -25.78 18.94
C THR A 55 3.76 -25.31 20.08
N HIS A 56 4.77 -26.09 20.45
CA HIS A 56 5.75 -25.70 21.49
C HIS A 56 6.53 -24.43 21.05
N PHE A 57 7.00 -24.39 19.79
CA PHE A 57 7.67 -23.21 19.26
C PHE A 57 6.79 -21.95 19.37
N ILE A 58 5.52 -22.03 18.98
CA ILE A 58 4.59 -20.89 19.01
C ILE A 58 4.27 -20.51 20.46
N TYR A 59 4.10 -21.50 21.34
CA TYR A 59 3.87 -21.26 22.77
C TYR A 59 5.02 -20.44 23.36
N ASP A 60 6.25 -20.91 23.19
CA ASP A 60 7.45 -20.23 23.69
C ASP A 60 7.64 -18.84 23.08
N LEU A 61 7.36 -18.71 21.77
CA LEU A 61 7.40 -17.42 21.09
C LEU A 61 6.42 -16.42 21.73
N LYS A 62 5.25 -16.88 22.15
CA LYS A 62 4.26 -16.06 22.85
C LYS A 62 4.62 -15.77 24.30
N GLN A 63 5.34 -16.66 24.98
CA GLN A 63 5.85 -16.36 26.32
C GLN A 63 6.86 -15.21 26.29
N VAL A 64 7.77 -15.20 25.30
CA VAL A 64 8.75 -14.11 25.11
C VAL A 64 8.08 -12.83 24.59
N HIS A 65 7.01 -12.97 23.78
CA HIS A 65 6.30 -11.85 23.16
C HIS A 65 4.79 -11.94 23.39
N PRO A 66 4.27 -11.68 24.61
CA PRO A 66 2.87 -11.89 24.97
C PRO A 66 1.87 -11.14 24.07
N PHE A 67 2.25 -9.95 23.61
CA PHE A 67 1.40 -9.10 22.76
C PHE A 67 1.51 -9.39 21.26
N MET A 68 2.22 -10.47 20.87
CA MET A 68 2.34 -10.83 19.45
C MET A 68 0.98 -11.21 18.86
N LYS A 69 0.53 -10.46 17.84
CA LYS A 69 -0.76 -10.69 17.16
C LYS A 69 -0.78 -12.02 16.41
N ALA A 70 -1.96 -12.66 16.35
CA ALA A 70 -2.18 -13.89 15.61
C ALA A 70 -1.70 -13.81 14.15
N ALA A 71 -1.90 -12.68 13.49
CA ALA A 71 -1.41 -12.43 12.13
C ALA A 71 0.12 -12.55 12.00
N THR A 72 0.88 -12.13 13.02
CA THR A 72 2.35 -12.27 13.04
C THR A 72 2.76 -13.72 13.25
N VAL A 73 2.10 -14.43 14.16
CA VAL A 73 2.34 -15.89 14.37
C VAL A 73 2.03 -16.67 13.09
N ASN A 74 0.94 -16.33 12.41
CA ASN A 74 0.54 -16.96 11.15
C ASN A 74 1.56 -16.79 10.02
N LYS A 75 2.38 -15.71 10.06
CA LYS A 75 3.50 -15.55 9.13
C LYS A 75 4.60 -16.57 9.37
N PHE A 76 4.96 -16.86 10.63
CA PHE A 76 5.88 -17.98 10.97
C PHE A 76 5.38 -19.30 10.41
N ILE A 77 4.11 -19.63 10.64
CA ILE A 77 3.49 -20.86 10.14
C ILE A 77 3.54 -20.91 8.61
N THR A 78 3.23 -19.77 7.94
CA THR A 78 3.22 -19.71 6.46
C THR A 78 4.61 -19.89 5.87
N VAL A 79 5.62 -19.26 6.46
CA VAL A 79 7.01 -19.34 6.02
C VAL A 79 7.58 -20.73 6.26
N PHE A 80 7.33 -21.32 7.44
CA PHE A 80 7.71 -22.69 7.73
C PHE A 80 7.10 -23.68 6.72
N LYS A 81 5.79 -23.57 6.44
CA LYS A 81 5.13 -24.41 5.44
C LYS A 81 5.73 -24.27 4.04
N ALA A 82 6.17 -23.08 3.65
CA ALA A 82 6.82 -22.87 2.37
C ALA A 82 8.18 -23.58 2.31
N CYS A 83 9.01 -23.45 3.35
CA CYS A 83 10.28 -24.14 3.47
C CYS A 83 10.08 -25.66 3.52
N PHE A 84 9.14 -26.15 4.33
CA PHE A 84 8.83 -27.57 4.45
C PHE A 84 8.40 -28.18 3.11
N ARG A 85 7.51 -27.51 2.36
CA ARG A 85 7.04 -27.98 1.04
C ARG A 85 8.16 -28.06 0.00
N PHE A 86 9.17 -27.22 0.11
CA PHE A 86 10.31 -27.24 -0.79
C PHE A 86 11.11 -28.54 -0.68
N HIS A 87 11.20 -29.13 0.50
CA HIS A 87 11.99 -30.33 0.79
C HIS A 87 11.19 -31.63 0.86
N MET A 88 9.93 -31.53 1.26
CA MET A 88 9.11 -32.70 1.59
C MET A 88 8.01 -32.92 0.54
N PRO A 89 7.77 -34.18 0.13
CA PRO A 89 6.76 -34.50 -0.89
C PRO A 89 5.32 -34.37 -0.37
N TYR A 90 5.15 -34.13 0.91
CA TYR A 90 3.84 -33.98 1.56
C TYR A 90 3.73 -32.63 2.30
N PRO A 91 2.51 -32.06 2.43
CA PRO A 91 2.34 -30.76 3.08
C PRO A 91 2.41 -30.87 4.60
N PHE A 92 3.01 -29.85 5.25
CA PHE A 92 2.93 -29.72 6.70
C PHE A 92 1.52 -29.24 7.11
N ARG A 93 0.77 -30.10 7.80
CA ARG A 93 -0.58 -29.83 8.27
C ARG A 93 -0.55 -29.15 9.64
N TYR A 94 -0.75 -27.83 9.65
CA TYR A 94 -0.87 -27.05 10.87
C TYR A 94 -1.93 -25.96 10.69
N ARG A 95 -2.80 -25.78 11.69
CA ARG A 95 -3.88 -24.78 11.62
C ARG A 95 -3.35 -23.40 11.97
N LYS A 96 -3.69 -22.41 11.17
CA LYS A 96 -3.43 -21.00 11.50
C LYS A 96 -4.26 -20.57 12.70
N LEU A 97 -3.74 -19.65 13.49
CA LEU A 97 -4.50 -19.00 14.56
C LEU A 97 -5.62 -18.15 13.97
N LYS A 98 -6.75 -18.10 14.67
CA LYS A 98 -7.84 -17.17 14.31
C LYS A 98 -7.33 -15.75 14.43
N GLU A 99 -7.48 -14.99 13.37
CA GLU A 99 -7.15 -13.56 13.35
C GLU A 99 -8.43 -12.77 13.64
N ASP A 100 -8.31 -11.78 14.50
CA ASP A 100 -9.37 -10.80 14.65
C ASP A 100 -9.51 -9.99 13.37
N ILE A 101 -10.74 -9.69 12.96
CA ILE A 101 -10.99 -8.79 11.84
C ILE A 101 -10.54 -7.41 12.30
N ALA A 102 -9.30 -7.06 11.98
CA ALA A 102 -8.77 -5.76 12.32
C ALA A 102 -9.56 -4.69 11.54
N HIS A 103 -10.22 -3.81 12.26
CA HIS A 103 -10.72 -2.57 11.67
C HIS A 103 -9.51 -1.80 11.12
N ILE A 104 -9.48 -1.60 9.80
CA ILE A 104 -8.38 -0.86 9.18
C ILE A 104 -8.67 0.62 9.39
N PRO A 105 -7.87 1.33 10.21
CA PRO A 105 -8.13 2.73 10.47
C PRO A 105 -7.91 3.54 9.19
N LEU A 106 -8.88 4.38 8.87
CA LEU A 106 -8.82 5.32 7.75
C LEU A 106 -8.08 6.58 8.16
N VAL A 107 -7.68 7.38 7.17
CA VAL A 107 -7.33 8.78 7.41
C VAL A 107 -8.65 9.55 7.43
N ASP A 108 -8.98 10.15 8.57
CA ASP A 108 -10.24 10.88 8.74
C ASP A 108 -10.25 12.21 7.94
N SER A 109 -11.43 12.74 7.68
CA SER A 109 -11.64 13.96 6.89
C SER A 109 -10.98 15.19 7.50
N GLN A 110 -10.96 15.30 8.82
CA GLN A 110 -10.35 16.43 9.53
C GLN A 110 -8.81 16.39 9.32
N THR A 111 -8.19 15.23 9.44
CA THR A 111 -6.76 15.06 9.18
C THR A 111 -6.42 15.34 7.71
N ILE A 112 -7.23 14.87 6.75
CA ILE A 112 -7.07 15.18 5.33
C ILE A 112 -7.12 16.70 5.13
N SER A 113 -8.11 17.37 5.69
CA SER A 113 -8.25 18.83 5.60
C SER A 113 -7.04 19.56 6.17
N LYS A 114 -6.56 19.19 7.37
CA LYS A 114 -5.34 19.76 7.97
C LYS A 114 -4.12 19.62 7.06
N ILE A 115 -3.89 18.43 6.50
CA ILE A 115 -2.77 18.15 5.60
C ILE A 115 -2.87 19.01 4.33
N PHE A 116 -4.04 19.07 3.71
CA PHE A 116 -4.23 19.79 2.46
C PHE A 116 -4.14 21.30 2.67
N THR A 117 -4.69 21.83 3.77
CA THR A 117 -4.54 23.25 4.14
C THR A 117 -3.08 23.61 4.36
N TYR A 118 -2.34 22.80 5.11
CA TYR A 118 -0.89 23.00 5.30
C TYR A 118 -0.16 23.11 3.98
N TYR A 119 -0.37 22.17 3.05
CA TYR A 119 0.32 22.21 1.76
C TYR A 119 -0.11 23.37 0.87
N ARG A 120 -1.39 23.80 0.88
CA ARG A 120 -1.87 24.98 0.14
C ARG A 120 -1.13 26.25 0.55
N GLN A 121 -0.74 26.39 1.80
CA GLN A 121 0.03 27.53 2.28
C GLN A 121 1.50 27.55 1.81
N HIS A 122 1.98 26.44 1.23
CA HIS A 122 3.40 26.27 0.88
C HIS A 122 3.63 25.99 -0.62
N LEU A 123 2.74 26.42 -1.50
CA LEU A 123 2.80 26.17 -2.95
C LEU A 123 3.98 26.85 -3.66
N ASN A 124 4.69 27.75 -3.00
CA ASN A 124 5.91 28.37 -3.54
C ASN A 124 7.12 27.43 -3.55
N ASN A 125 7.09 26.36 -2.76
CA ASN A 125 8.17 25.39 -2.64
C ASN A 125 7.87 24.14 -3.49
N PRO A 126 8.69 23.80 -4.50
CA PRO A 126 8.43 22.64 -5.37
C PRO A 126 8.38 21.31 -4.62
N ARG A 127 9.15 21.16 -3.51
CA ARG A 127 9.08 19.96 -2.68
C ARG A 127 7.72 19.84 -1.98
N MET A 128 7.14 20.94 -1.55
CA MET A 128 5.83 20.94 -0.90
C MET A 128 4.72 20.68 -1.92
N VAL A 129 4.78 21.26 -3.12
CA VAL A 129 3.85 20.95 -4.20
C VAL A 129 3.91 19.47 -4.60
N ARG A 130 5.13 18.92 -4.76
CA ARG A 130 5.32 17.48 -5.02
C ARG A 130 4.72 16.60 -3.93
N ASN A 131 4.96 16.95 -2.66
CA ASN A 131 4.41 16.18 -1.54
C ASN A 131 2.89 16.31 -1.46
N PHE A 132 2.33 17.49 -1.76
CA PHE A 132 0.89 17.68 -1.86
C PHE A 132 0.29 16.79 -2.97
N LEU A 133 0.87 16.83 -4.16
CA LEU A 133 0.47 16.00 -5.28
C LEU A 133 0.51 14.49 -4.92
N LEU A 134 1.53 14.07 -4.16
CA LEU A 134 1.64 12.69 -3.69
C LEU A 134 0.42 12.29 -2.86
N TYR A 135 0.05 13.08 -1.83
CA TYR A 135 -1.10 12.76 -0.98
C TYR A 135 -2.43 12.90 -1.71
N ALA A 136 -2.55 13.87 -2.62
CA ALA A 136 -3.74 14.04 -3.45
C ALA A 136 -3.94 12.82 -4.37
N LEU A 137 -2.89 12.34 -5.04
CA LEU A 137 -2.95 11.13 -5.86
C LEU A 137 -3.25 9.87 -5.05
N LEU A 138 -2.68 9.73 -3.85
CA LEU A 138 -3.03 8.60 -2.97
C LEU A 138 -4.52 8.61 -2.62
N LEU A 139 -5.08 9.80 -2.36
CA LEU A 139 -6.50 9.95 -2.02
C LEU A 139 -7.43 9.76 -3.23
N ASP A 140 -7.02 10.22 -4.41
CA ASP A 140 -7.84 10.14 -5.63
C ASP A 140 -7.81 8.76 -6.29
N THR A 141 -6.69 8.04 -6.20
CA THR A 141 -6.46 6.84 -7.02
C THR A 141 -6.30 5.55 -6.21
N GLY A 142 -5.99 5.67 -4.93
CA GLY A 142 -5.67 4.52 -4.09
C GLY A 142 -4.44 3.73 -4.56
N LEU A 143 -3.50 4.36 -5.29
CA LEU A 143 -2.25 3.73 -5.74
C LEU A 143 -1.47 3.09 -4.59
N ARG A 144 -0.79 1.98 -4.89
CA ARG A 144 0.25 1.49 -3.97
C ARG A 144 1.43 2.45 -3.99
N ILE A 145 2.06 2.67 -2.84
CA ILE A 145 3.17 3.64 -2.76
C ILE A 145 4.29 3.36 -3.78
N ASN A 146 4.63 2.09 -3.99
CA ASN A 146 5.63 1.72 -4.99
C ASN A 146 5.17 2.04 -6.43
N GLU A 147 3.90 1.90 -6.74
CA GLU A 147 3.34 2.26 -8.05
C GLU A 147 3.42 3.78 -8.23
N LEU A 148 2.98 4.54 -7.23
CA LEU A 148 3.01 6.00 -7.25
C LEU A 148 4.43 6.55 -7.45
N LEU A 149 5.42 6.01 -6.75
CA LEU A 149 6.81 6.45 -6.87
C LEU A 149 7.44 6.13 -8.23
N HIS A 150 6.85 5.23 -9.01
CA HIS A 150 7.31 4.93 -10.37
C HIS A 150 6.56 5.70 -11.46
N VAL A 151 5.59 6.54 -11.11
CA VAL A 151 4.86 7.38 -12.10
C VAL A 151 5.83 8.37 -12.72
N GLN A 152 5.85 8.38 -14.05
CA GLN A 152 6.60 9.32 -14.88
C GLN A 152 5.66 10.36 -15.48
N TRP A 153 6.22 11.45 -15.97
CA TRP A 153 5.43 12.49 -16.66
C TRP A 153 4.69 11.94 -17.89
N ASP A 154 5.31 10.98 -18.61
CA ASP A 154 4.73 10.35 -19.80
C ASP A 154 3.56 9.40 -19.48
N ASP A 155 3.45 8.96 -18.22
CA ASP A 155 2.31 8.16 -17.76
C ASP A 155 1.05 8.99 -17.53
N VAL A 156 1.15 10.34 -17.54
CA VAL A 156 0.06 11.24 -17.13
C VAL A 156 -0.56 11.94 -18.32
N ASN A 157 -1.86 11.71 -18.51
CA ASN A 157 -2.67 12.45 -19.46
C ASN A 157 -3.48 13.55 -18.73
N LEU A 158 -2.96 14.80 -18.77
CA LEU A 158 -3.60 15.92 -18.08
C LEU A 158 -4.96 16.28 -18.68
N LEU A 159 -5.11 16.14 -20.00
CA LEU A 159 -6.38 16.44 -20.68
C LEU A 159 -7.50 15.49 -20.23
N GLN A 160 -7.18 14.21 -20.11
CA GLN A 160 -8.13 13.19 -19.68
C GLN A 160 -8.17 13.04 -18.15
N ARG A 161 -7.34 13.74 -17.40
CA ARG A 161 -7.16 13.57 -15.95
C ARG A 161 -6.96 12.11 -15.58
N SER A 162 -6.05 11.43 -16.28
CA SER A 162 -5.76 10.02 -16.09
C SER A 162 -4.26 9.76 -16.01
N LEU A 163 -3.91 8.63 -15.41
CA LEU A 163 -2.56 8.11 -15.43
C LEU A 163 -2.59 6.60 -15.70
N THR A 164 -1.56 6.14 -16.39
CA THR A 164 -1.37 4.73 -16.73
C THR A 164 -0.38 4.11 -15.76
N VAL A 165 -0.72 2.95 -15.19
CA VAL A 165 0.16 2.23 -14.27
C VAL A 165 0.34 0.80 -14.73
N MET A 166 1.60 0.38 -14.82
CA MET A 166 1.95 -1.01 -15.12
C MET A 166 1.76 -1.88 -13.89
N LEU A 167 1.02 -2.98 -14.03
CA LEU A 167 0.87 -3.97 -12.98
C LEU A 167 2.12 -4.84 -12.92
N SER A 168 2.74 -4.88 -11.75
CA SER A 168 4.06 -5.46 -11.53
C SER A 168 4.16 -6.98 -11.72
N LYS A 169 3.05 -7.71 -11.93
CA LYS A 169 3.05 -9.18 -12.03
C LYS A 169 2.72 -9.74 -13.41
N ASP A 170 1.88 -9.05 -14.20
CA ASP A 170 1.32 -9.64 -15.43
C ASP A 170 1.46 -8.72 -16.65
N HIS A 171 2.29 -7.68 -16.59
CA HIS A 171 2.48 -6.68 -17.67
C HIS A 171 1.18 -6.02 -18.18
N HIS A 172 0.09 -6.12 -17.43
CA HIS A 172 -1.15 -5.43 -17.74
C HIS A 172 -1.09 -3.98 -17.26
N GLN A 173 -1.56 -3.08 -18.11
CA GLN A 173 -1.76 -1.68 -17.76
C GLN A 173 -3.13 -1.50 -17.10
N ARG A 174 -3.23 -0.56 -16.17
CA ARG A 174 -4.52 -0.03 -15.71
C ARG A 174 -4.52 1.47 -15.74
N TYR A 175 -5.69 2.01 -16.01
CA TYR A 175 -5.93 3.44 -15.99
C TYR A 175 -6.50 3.85 -14.63
N LEU A 176 -5.99 4.98 -14.14
CA LEU A 176 -6.48 5.61 -12.93
C LEU A 176 -6.82 7.06 -13.27
N PHE A 177 -7.70 7.64 -12.49
CA PHE A 177 -8.19 8.99 -12.75
C PHE A 177 -7.98 9.85 -11.51
N PHE A 178 -7.91 11.16 -11.72
CA PHE A 178 -7.73 12.10 -10.62
C PHE A 178 -8.68 13.30 -10.78
N THR A 179 -8.92 13.97 -9.66
CA THR A 179 -9.87 15.07 -9.56
C THR A 179 -9.35 16.36 -10.23
N PRO A 180 -10.23 17.34 -10.53
CA PRO A 180 -9.81 18.66 -11.03
C PRO A 180 -8.84 19.37 -10.07
N ALA A 181 -9.01 19.18 -8.75
CA ALA A 181 -8.10 19.75 -7.75
C ALA A 181 -6.67 19.19 -7.89
N THR A 182 -6.53 17.89 -8.13
CA THR A 182 -5.23 17.26 -8.38
C THR A 182 -4.63 17.68 -9.73
N LEU A 183 -5.45 17.95 -10.76
CA LEU A 183 -4.99 18.53 -12.02
C LEU A 183 -4.30 19.89 -11.79
N GLN A 184 -4.87 20.74 -10.96
CA GLN A 184 -4.26 22.04 -10.63
C GLN A 184 -2.90 21.88 -9.95
N LEU A 185 -2.72 20.84 -9.12
CA LEU A 185 -1.43 20.53 -8.52
C LEU A 185 -0.38 20.09 -9.56
N PHE A 186 -0.77 19.35 -10.59
CA PHE A 186 0.11 19.02 -11.70
C PHE A 186 0.58 20.29 -12.42
N PHE A 187 -0.33 21.21 -12.77
CA PHE A 187 0.04 22.49 -13.39
C PHE A 187 0.95 23.32 -12.48
N THR A 188 0.62 23.42 -11.21
CA THR A 188 1.45 24.14 -10.22
C THR A 188 2.85 23.53 -10.13
N LEU A 189 2.96 22.20 -10.12
CA LEU A 189 4.26 21.52 -10.10
C LEU A 189 5.04 21.77 -11.39
N GLN A 190 4.38 21.68 -12.56
CA GLN A 190 5.01 21.96 -13.86
C GLN A 190 5.62 23.36 -13.96
N GLN A 191 5.01 24.35 -13.31
CA GLN A 191 5.54 25.71 -13.24
C GLN A 191 6.76 25.87 -12.31
N ARG A 192 6.99 24.90 -11.41
CA ARG A 192 8.04 24.96 -10.38
C ARG A 192 9.24 24.06 -10.67
N VAL A 193 9.11 23.14 -11.63
CA VAL A 193 10.20 22.22 -12.00
C VAL A 193 10.76 22.56 -13.37
N THR A 194 12.07 22.40 -13.53
CA THR A 194 12.77 22.68 -14.79
C THR A 194 12.60 21.58 -15.83
N SER A 195 12.49 20.34 -15.40
CA SER A 195 12.31 19.17 -16.27
C SER A 195 10.95 18.53 -16.06
N LYS A 196 10.29 18.19 -17.16
CA LYS A 196 9.03 17.44 -17.21
C LYS A 196 9.25 16.06 -17.84
N GLN A 197 10.41 15.46 -17.60
CA GLN A 197 10.78 14.13 -18.08
C GLN A 197 11.13 13.21 -16.93
N GLY A 198 10.92 11.90 -17.12
CA GLY A 198 11.21 10.89 -16.12
C GLY A 198 10.24 10.91 -14.93
N TYR A 199 10.74 10.51 -13.77
CA TYR A 199 9.91 10.37 -12.56
C TYR A 199 9.41 11.71 -12.01
N ILE A 200 8.15 11.75 -11.58
CA ILE A 200 7.53 12.93 -10.96
C ILE A 200 8.01 13.10 -9.51
N PHE A 201 8.13 11.98 -8.79
CA PHE A 201 8.46 11.96 -7.36
C PHE A 201 9.97 11.78 -7.17
N ILE A 202 10.72 12.86 -7.39
CA ILE A 202 12.19 12.91 -7.25
C ILE A 202 12.61 13.79 -6.06
N ASP A 203 13.80 13.56 -5.56
CA ASP A 203 14.50 14.53 -4.72
C ASP A 203 15.14 15.59 -5.62
N TYR A 204 14.82 16.86 -5.41
CA TYR A 204 15.32 17.95 -6.26
C TYR A 204 16.79 18.36 -6.01
N GLN A 205 17.46 17.76 -5.01
CA GLN A 205 18.89 17.95 -4.81
C GLN A 205 19.71 16.85 -5.50
N THR A 206 19.25 15.60 -5.36
CA THR A 206 19.97 14.45 -5.91
C THR A 206 19.47 14.02 -7.29
N HIS A 207 18.34 14.57 -7.73
CA HIS A 207 17.60 14.17 -8.94
C HIS A 207 17.21 12.69 -8.99
N GLN A 208 17.33 11.98 -7.86
CA GLN A 208 16.96 10.58 -7.77
C GLN A 208 15.50 10.43 -7.39
N ARG A 209 14.88 9.35 -7.89
CA ARG A 209 13.53 8.97 -7.51
C ARG A 209 13.44 8.72 -6.00
N LEU A 210 12.38 9.24 -5.38
CA LEU A 210 12.10 8.98 -3.97
C LEU A 210 11.88 7.48 -3.73
N CYS A 211 12.33 7.00 -2.59
CA CYS A 211 12.06 5.64 -2.13
C CYS A 211 11.00 5.63 -1.01
N VAL A 212 10.54 4.44 -0.63
CA VAL A 212 9.50 4.30 0.40
C VAL A 212 9.93 4.91 1.72
N SER A 213 11.18 4.74 2.12
CA SER A 213 11.71 5.35 3.36
C SER A 213 11.74 6.88 3.31
N SER A 214 11.94 7.48 2.13
CA SER A 214 11.80 8.93 1.95
C SER A 214 10.37 9.39 2.28
N ILE A 215 9.36 8.62 1.83
CA ILE A 215 7.95 8.94 2.11
C ILE A 215 7.62 8.73 3.60
N GLU A 216 8.17 7.71 4.22
CA GLU A 216 8.03 7.50 5.68
C GLU A 216 8.57 8.70 6.45
N THR A 217 9.76 9.19 6.08
CA THR A 217 10.38 10.38 6.70
C THR A 217 9.53 11.65 6.46
N ILE A 218 9.05 11.87 5.23
CA ILE A 218 8.17 13.00 4.89
C ILE A 218 6.89 12.92 5.72
N THR A 219 6.29 11.74 5.81
CA THR A 219 5.05 11.51 6.56
C THR A 219 5.25 11.74 8.06
N GLN A 220 6.34 11.24 8.65
CA GLN A 220 6.66 11.45 10.07
C GLN A 220 6.85 12.93 10.39
N ARG A 221 7.58 13.68 9.53
CA ARG A 221 7.75 15.13 9.71
C ARG A 221 6.41 15.85 9.62
N LEU A 222 5.57 15.51 8.64
CA LEU A 222 4.23 16.08 8.48
C LEU A 222 3.35 15.81 9.72
N MET A 223 3.33 14.58 10.20
CA MET A 223 2.59 14.20 11.41
C MET A 223 3.03 15.02 12.62
N LYS A 224 4.35 15.18 12.81
CA LYS A 224 4.90 16.00 13.88
C LYS A 224 4.50 17.48 13.75
N THR A 225 4.58 18.03 12.53
CA THR A 225 4.24 19.44 12.25
C THR A 225 2.76 19.75 12.51
N LEU A 226 1.88 18.80 12.21
CA LEU A 226 0.42 18.97 12.32
C LEU A 226 -0.18 18.35 13.59
N ASP A 227 0.66 17.86 14.50
CA ASP A 227 0.26 17.16 15.72
C ASP A 227 -0.74 16.02 15.48
N ILE A 228 -0.45 15.18 14.47
CA ILE A 228 -1.26 14.01 14.15
C ILE A 228 -0.78 12.83 14.99
N GLN A 229 -1.61 12.38 15.93
CA GLN A 229 -1.25 11.38 16.94
C GLN A 229 -1.35 9.93 16.45
N TYR A 230 -1.83 9.68 15.24
CA TYR A 230 -1.95 8.34 14.69
C TYR A 230 -1.28 8.21 13.32
N SER A 231 -0.78 7.01 13.01
CA SER A 231 -0.09 6.76 11.74
C SER A 231 -0.99 6.99 10.52
N ILE A 232 -0.50 7.71 9.51
CA ILE A 232 -1.15 7.97 8.22
C ILE A 232 -0.40 7.27 7.06
N SER A 233 -0.13 5.98 7.19
CA SER A 233 0.63 5.21 6.20
C SER A 233 -0.03 5.19 4.81
N PRO A 234 0.74 4.94 3.72
CA PRO A 234 0.18 4.85 2.36
C PRO A 234 -0.94 3.80 2.21
N HIS A 235 -0.90 2.72 2.98
CA HIS A 235 -1.98 1.73 2.98
C HIS A 235 -3.28 2.29 3.56
N LYS A 236 -3.22 3.17 4.56
CA LYS A 236 -4.41 3.84 5.09
C LYS A 236 -5.03 4.79 4.06
N TRP A 237 -4.22 5.53 3.32
CA TRP A 237 -4.70 6.37 2.21
C TRP A 237 -5.44 5.55 1.16
N ARG A 238 -4.89 4.41 0.77
CA ARG A 238 -5.56 3.50 -0.17
C ARG A 238 -6.89 2.95 0.38
N HIS A 239 -6.96 2.60 1.67
CA HIS A 239 -8.21 2.20 2.31
C HIS A 239 -9.20 3.35 2.39
N THR A 240 -8.71 4.56 2.68
CA THR A 240 -9.54 5.78 2.68
C THR A 240 -10.15 6.04 1.30
N PHE A 241 -9.36 5.96 0.22
CA PHE A 241 -9.88 6.03 -1.15
C PHE A 241 -10.97 4.99 -1.40
N ALA A 242 -10.69 3.72 -1.09
CA ALA A 242 -11.64 2.62 -1.33
C ALA A 242 -12.96 2.84 -0.58
N THR A 243 -12.89 3.22 0.69
CA THR A 243 -14.06 3.49 1.52
C THR A 243 -14.83 4.69 0.99
N ARG A 244 -14.15 5.82 0.71
CA ARG A 244 -14.78 7.02 0.15
C ARG A 244 -15.48 6.73 -1.18
N PHE A 245 -14.84 6.00 -2.09
CA PHE A 245 -15.43 5.63 -3.37
C PHE A 245 -16.73 4.85 -3.19
N LEU A 246 -16.75 3.85 -2.30
CA LEU A 246 -17.95 3.05 -2.02
C LEU A 246 -19.04 3.83 -1.28
N THR A 247 -18.68 4.63 -0.27
CA THR A 247 -19.67 5.44 0.49
C THR A 247 -20.32 6.53 -0.36
N GLN A 248 -19.64 6.97 -1.43
CA GLN A 248 -20.17 7.88 -2.42
C GLN A 248 -20.98 7.18 -3.53
N GLY A 249 -21.30 5.91 -3.36
CA GLY A 249 -22.10 5.13 -4.29
C GLY A 249 -21.32 4.56 -5.48
N GLY A 250 -19.99 4.48 -5.38
CA GLY A 250 -19.16 3.87 -6.40
C GLY A 250 -19.37 2.35 -6.51
N ASN A 251 -19.30 1.84 -7.72
CA ASN A 251 -19.46 0.41 -7.98
C ASN A 251 -18.25 -0.39 -7.46
N LEU A 252 -18.49 -1.47 -6.72
CA LEU A 252 -17.46 -2.32 -6.14
C LEU A 252 -16.53 -2.94 -7.20
N GLU A 253 -17.06 -3.30 -8.36
CA GLU A 253 -16.27 -3.92 -9.42
C GLU A 253 -15.35 -2.90 -10.11
N VAL A 254 -15.85 -1.68 -10.31
CA VAL A 254 -15.05 -0.56 -10.79
C VAL A 254 -13.92 -0.27 -9.79
N LEU A 255 -14.21 -0.24 -8.49
CA LEU A 255 -13.20 -0.06 -7.45
C LEU A 255 -12.11 -1.16 -7.51
N ARG A 256 -12.51 -2.41 -7.73
CA ARG A 256 -11.55 -3.52 -7.85
C ARG A 256 -10.62 -3.37 -9.04
N LEU A 257 -11.15 -2.91 -10.18
CA LEU A 257 -10.36 -2.62 -11.38
C LEU A 257 -9.39 -1.46 -11.12
N LEU A 258 -9.86 -0.36 -10.54
CA LEU A 258 -9.03 0.78 -10.16
C LEU A 258 -7.91 0.37 -9.19
N LEU A 259 -8.21 -0.45 -8.20
CA LEU A 259 -7.23 -0.91 -7.24
C LEU A 259 -6.27 -1.99 -7.78
N GLY A 260 -6.58 -2.63 -8.91
CA GLY A 260 -5.78 -3.71 -9.48
C GLY A 260 -5.69 -4.92 -8.55
N HIS A 261 -6.83 -5.37 -8.02
CA HIS A 261 -6.91 -6.57 -7.21
C HIS A 261 -6.99 -7.79 -8.11
N HIS A 262 -5.89 -8.54 -8.22
CA HIS A 262 -5.81 -9.77 -8.99
C HIS A 262 -6.56 -10.92 -8.33
N ASN A 263 -7.78 -11.17 -8.80
CA ASN A 263 -8.32 -12.51 -8.81
C ASN A 263 -8.78 -12.78 -10.26
N LEU A 264 -7.95 -13.46 -11.03
CA LEU A 264 -8.10 -13.71 -12.45
C LEU A 264 -9.47 -14.31 -12.84
N ARG A 265 -10.10 -15.07 -11.98
CA ARG A 265 -11.44 -15.62 -12.21
C ARG A 265 -12.55 -14.57 -12.29
N ILE A 266 -12.32 -13.38 -11.74
CA ILE A 266 -13.34 -12.30 -11.70
C ILE A 266 -13.06 -11.27 -12.79
N THR A 267 -11.80 -11.04 -13.14
CA THR A 267 -11.39 -10.12 -14.22
C THR A 267 -11.91 -10.58 -15.59
N GLN A 268 -12.04 -11.87 -15.83
CA GLN A 268 -12.61 -12.40 -17.08
C GLN A 268 -14.07 -11.99 -17.33
N LYS A 269 -14.85 -11.71 -16.30
CA LYS A 269 -16.23 -11.21 -16.44
C LYS A 269 -16.29 -9.71 -16.82
N TYR A 270 -15.22 -8.95 -16.62
CA TYR A 270 -15.18 -7.48 -16.77
C TYR A 270 -14.22 -6.98 -17.84
N LEU A 271 -13.72 -7.87 -18.70
CA LEU A 271 -12.96 -7.51 -19.90
C LEU A 271 -13.70 -6.54 -20.84
N HIS A 272 -15.01 -6.34 -20.60
CA HIS A 272 -15.87 -5.44 -21.37
C HIS A 272 -16.05 -4.04 -20.77
N VAL A 273 -15.51 -3.76 -19.57
CA VAL A 273 -15.58 -2.39 -19.01
C VAL A 273 -14.57 -1.52 -19.74
N SER A 274 -15.04 -0.70 -20.66
CA SER A 274 -14.20 0.20 -21.44
C SER A 274 -13.55 1.27 -20.57
N HIS A 275 -12.43 1.83 -21.04
CA HIS A 275 -11.78 2.99 -20.41
C HIS A 275 -12.80 4.14 -20.16
N ASN A 276 -13.69 4.40 -21.09
CA ASN A 276 -14.72 5.43 -20.97
C ASN A 276 -15.70 5.15 -19.83
N GLN A 277 -16.11 3.89 -19.64
CA GLN A 277 -17.01 3.51 -18.54
C GLN A 277 -16.33 3.66 -17.18
N LEU A 278 -15.06 3.26 -17.05
CA LEU A 278 -14.28 3.47 -15.83
C LEU A 278 -14.14 4.96 -15.49
N GLN A 279 -13.80 5.78 -16.50
CA GLN A 279 -13.66 7.21 -16.35
C GLN A 279 -14.97 7.89 -15.96
N THR A 280 -16.07 7.52 -16.61
CA THR A 280 -17.40 8.07 -16.32
C THR A 280 -17.83 7.75 -14.91
N GLU A 281 -17.69 6.51 -14.47
CA GLU A 281 -18.06 6.10 -13.11
C GLU A 281 -17.17 6.77 -12.06
N TYR A 282 -15.86 6.85 -12.29
CA TYR A 282 -14.95 7.56 -11.39
C TYR A 282 -15.36 9.05 -11.24
N ARG A 283 -15.62 9.73 -12.37
CA ARG A 283 -16.01 11.15 -12.35
C ARG A 283 -17.35 11.36 -11.67
N ARG A 284 -18.33 10.52 -11.94
CA ARG A 284 -19.63 10.57 -11.28
C ARG A 284 -19.51 10.54 -9.76
N VAL A 285 -18.62 9.69 -9.25
CA VAL A 285 -18.45 9.47 -7.81
C VAL A 285 -17.56 10.54 -7.20
N MET A 286 -16.38 10.78 -7.75
CA MET A 286 -15.34 11.56 -7.10
C MET A 286 -15.43 13.07 -7.37
N ASP A 287 -15.82 13.48 -8.59
CA ASP A 287 -15.96 14.90 -8.91
C ASP A 287 -17.18 15.51 -8.20
N SER A 288 -18.30 14.77 -8.09
CA SER A 288 -19.50 15.23 -7.35
C SER A 288 -19.24 15.40 -5.84
N ALA A 289 -18.33 14.63 -5.27
CA ALA A 289 -17.95 14.75 -3.87
C ALA A 289 -17.06 15.96 -3.59
N SER A 290 -16.14 16.25 -4.51
CA SER A 290 -15.25 17.42 -4.41
C SER A 290 -16.03 18.74 -4.41
N HIS A 291 -17.16 18.80 -5.15
CA HIS A 291 -18.06 19.96 -5.13
C HIS A 291 -18.81 20.12 -3.78
N ARG A 292 -19.25 19.01 -3.18
CA ARG A 292 -19.96 19.06 -1.86
C ARG A 292 -19.02 19.46 -0.72
N GLU A 293 -17.77 18.98 -0.73
CA GLU A 293 -16.77 19.36 0.29
C GLU A 293 -16.35 20.83 0.14
N ALA A 294 -16.27 21.36 -1.09
CA ALA A 294 -15.97 22.77 -1.33
C ALA A 294 -17.11 23.70 -0.87
N THR A 295 -18.37 23.31 -1.02
CA THR A 295 -19.53 24.10 -0.57
C THR A 295 -19.68 24.07 0.96
N MET A 296 -19.42 22.96 1.63
CA MET A 296 -19.48 22.88 3.11
C MET A 296 -18.41 23.76 3.79
N THR A 297 -17.23 23.92 3.18
CA THR A 297 -16.17 24.80 3.73
C THR A 297 -16.45 26.30 3.53
N THR A 298 -17.36 26.67 2.66
CA THR A 298 -17.77 28.08 2.43
C THR A 298 -18.96 28.48 3.31
N GLU A 299 -19.81 27.55 3.73
CA GLU A 299 -20.96 27.86 4.61
C GLU A 299 -20.57 28.05 6.08
N ASP A 300 -19.51 27.42 6.57
CA ASP A 300 -19.00 27.58 7.93
C ASP A 300 -18.22 28.92 8.16
N SER A 301 -18.04 29.73 7.14
CA SER A 301 -17.25 30.99 7.21
C SER A 301 -18.10 32.27 7.30
N HIS A 302 -19.42 32.19 7.45
CA HIS A 302 -20.25 33.36 7.76
C HIS A 302 -20.60 33.39 9.26
N PRO A 303 -19.96 34.25 10.06
CA PRO A 303 -20.48 34.56 11.37
C PRO A 303 -21.80 35.36 11.21
N SER A 304 -22.87 34.82 11.74
CA SER A 304 -24.16 35.55 11.92
C SER A 304 -23.91 36.81 12.70
N LEU A 305 -23.88 37.94 12.02
CA LEU A 305 -24.12 39.25 12.67
C LEU A 305 -25.54 39.25 13.19
N LYS A 306 -25.70 39.09 14.51
CA LYS A 306 -26.93 39.47 15.21
C LYS A 306 -26.93 40.97 15.32
N GLU A 307 -27.84 41.62 14.60
CA GLU A 307 -28.26 42.98 14.89
C GLU A 307 -29.11 42.98 16.18
N GLU A 308 -28.69 43.76 17.15
CA GLU A 308 -29.55 44.38 18.13
C GLU A 308 -29.90 45.81 17.69
#